data_2af48c2823a15bb0e39345295baca9ad
#
_entry.id   2af48c2823a15bb0e39345295baca9ad
#
_cell.length_a   1.000
_cell.length_b   1.000
_cell.length_c   1.000
_cell.angle_alpha   90.00
_cell.angle_beta   90.00
_cell.angle_gamma   90.00
#
_symmetry.space_group_name_H-M   'P 1'
#
loop_
_entity.id
_entity.type
_entity.pdbx_description
1 polymer ?
#
loop_
_entity_poly.entity_id
_entity_poly.type
_entity_poly.pdbx_seq_one_letter_code
_entity_poly.pdbx_strand_id
1 'polypeptide(L)'
;MSDQKPYFRIVAVLSAFIVLFVAGFLHVPEASAVPSFARQTGFPCKACHMNPPELTPLGRAFKLNGYTMAGKPTVTSKGSGNESPLNILETFPLSVLFDTSFTSIKTPQPIAQGGGVATTQNGSFEFPQQASLFLAGAWATHLGSFVQVTYNSQSDHFTWDNSDIRYANSTKLFNKDLTFGITLNNNPTVEDLWNDTPAWGFPWVGSDWAPGPTAGAIINGGLAQDVAGLGAYAMFDNHLYIAGTMYRSAHIGSPLPNTGQDALGNALTYNIRGVAPYWRVAWQETMKHNYLEVGTYGMHMQSSPGAITGPEDSYTDWAVDFQDDLTVPQFRNDIISFRGSYIRENSTLNATLINEGASFAQHHLNTAQANVEYHLGDKYSGTFGYFDVDGTYDPVLFPPGVLVTGNANGNPKSDGYIANVSWWPVQNIGLTFQYTGYTRFNGASMNYDGFGRAAGANNTIYLLARFVF
;
A
#
# COMPACT_ATOMS: atom_id res chain seq x y z
N MET A 1 -39.45 10.02 26.17
CA MET A 1 -38.70 11.23 25.78
C MET A 1 -37.23 10.92 25.81
N SER A 2 -36.59 11.09 24.71
CA SER A 2 -35.17 11.28 24.37
C SER A 2 -34.46 10.11 23.72
N ASP A 3 -34.70 9.94 22.41
CA ASP A 3 -33.84 9.12 21.53
C ASP A 3 -33.44 9.86 20.24
N GLN A 4 -33.30 11.18 20.31
CA GLN A 4 -32.89 12.01 19.15
C GLN A 4 -31.39 12.41 19.16
N LYS A 5 -30.59 11.94 20.11
CA LYS A 5 -29.20 12.39 20.28
C LYS A 5 -28.18 11.90 19.23
N PRO A 6 -28.26 10.70 18.61
CA PRO A 6 -27.26 10.29 17.65
C PRO A 6 -27.37 11.04 16.30
N TYR A 7 -28.58 11.30 15.81
CA TYR A 7 -28.78 11.99 14.53
C TYR A 7 -28.30 13.44 14.56
N PHE A 8 -28.46 14.13 15.68
CA PHE A 8 -28.03 15.52 15.83
C PHE A 8 -26.50 15.66 15.77
N ARG A 9 -25.73 14.70 16.28
CA ARG A 9 -24.28 14.70 16.23
C ARG A 9 -23.76 14.42 14.81
N ILE A 10 -24.39 13.49 14.10
CA ILE A 10 -24.03 13.18 12.69
C ILE A 10 -24.33 14.39 11.80
N VAL A 11 -25.48 15.03 11.97
CA VAL A 11 -25.86 16.24 11.23
C VAL A 11 -24.93 17.39 11.57
N ALA A 12 -24.53 17.58 12.82
CA ALA A 12 -23.60 18.62 13.24
C ALA A 12 -22.16 18.41 12.66
N VAL A 13 -21.67 17.17 12.62
CA VAL A 13 -20.38 16.84 12.01
C VAL A 13 -20.44 17.02 10.49
N LEU A 14 -21.50 16.55 9.84
CA LEU A 14 -21.72 16.78 8.41
C LEU A 14 -21.86 18.27 8.07
N SER A 15 -22.57 19.02 8.91
CA SER A 15 -22.71 20.48 8.73
C SER A 15 -21.41 21.23 8.96
N ALA A 16 -20.60 20.85 9.95
CA ALA A 16 -19.27 21.42 10.17
C ALA A 16 -18.33 21.09 9.00
N PHE A 17 -18.38 19.87 8.49
CA PHE A 17 -17.65 19.46 7.29
C PHE A 17 -18.08 20.27 6.04
N ILE A 18 -19.38 20.47 5.85
CA ILE A 18 -19.94 21.27 4.77
C ILE A 18 -19.55 22.75 4.92
N VAL A 19 -19.55 23.30 6.12
CA VAL A 19 -19.18 24.71 6.38
C VAL A 19 -17.67 24.92 6.19
N LEU A 20 -16.82 24.02 6.66
CA LEU A 20 -15.37 24.06 6.37
C LEU A 20 -15.11 23.89 4.87
N PHE A 21 -15.90 23.07 4.23
CA PHE A 21 -15.88 22.80 2.81
C PHE A 21 -16.25 24.05 1.98
N VAL A 22 -17.33 24.74 2.33
CA VAL A 22 -17.79 25.97 1.65
C VAL A 22 -16.86 27.15 1.96
N ALA A 23 -16.34 27.28 3.17
CA ALA A 23 -15.40 28.32 3.55
C ALA A 23 -14.05 28.20 2.82
N GLY A 24 -13.60 26.96 2.50
CA GLY A 24 -12.41 26.70 1.69
C GLY A 24 -12.51 27.16 0.23
N PHE A 25 -13.73 27.36 -0.29
CA PHE A 25 -13.93 27.78 -1.68
C PHE A 25 -13.84 29.30 -1.91
N LEU A 26 -13.86 30.11 -0.85
CA LEU A 26 -14.08 31.55 -1.03
C LEU A 26 -12.84 32.34 -1.39
N HIS A 27 -11.62 31.86 -1.33
CA HIS A 27 -10.39 32.52 -1.83
C HIS A 27 -9.17 31.59 -1.65
N VAL A 28 -9.00 30.58 -2.48
CA VAL A 28 -7.68 29.97 -2.64
C VAL A 28 -7.06 30.62 -3.87
N PRO A 29 -6.02 31.47 -3.74
CA PRO A 29 -5.17 31.78 -4.88
C PRO A 29 -4.66 30.44 -5.43
N GLU A 30 -4.41 30.35 -6.73
CA GLU A 30 -3.78 29.20 -7.35
C GLU A 30 -2.43 28.97 -6.65
N ALA A 31 -2.49 28.31 -5.51
CA ALA A 31 -1.30 27.89 -4.78
C ALA A 31 -0.70 26.75 -5.58
N SER A 32 0.40 27.03 -6.27
CA SER A 32 1.25 26.03 -6.94
C SER A 32 1.97 25.18 -5.90
N ALA A 33 1.25 24.60 -4.96
CA ALA A 33 1.81 23.61 -4.06
C ALA A 33 1.71 22.27 -4.74
N VAL A 34 2.71 21.94 -5.53
CA VAL A 34 2.77 20.73 -6.35
C VAL A 34 3.80 19.81 -5.75
N PRO A 35 3.49 18.51 -5.50
CA PRO A 35 4.46 17.53 -5.07
C PRO A 35 5.74 17.55 -5.90
N SER A 36 6.83 17.10 -5.31
CA SER A 36 8.18 17.22 -5.89
C SER A 36 8.29 16.71 -7.34
N PHE A 37 7.63 15.61 -7.67
CA PHE A 37 7.63 15.10 -9.05
C PHE A 37 6.95 16.06 -10.04
N ALA A 38 5.83 16.67 -9.65
CA ALA A 38 5.16 17.62 -10.51
C ALA A 38 5.95 18.93 -10.64
N ARG A 39 6.62 19.41 -9.58
CA ARG A 39 7.58 20.52 -9.67
C ARG A 39 8.75 20.20 -10.60
N GLN A 40 9.30 18.97 -10.49
CA GLN A 40 10.39 18.50 -11.35
C GLN A 40 9.99 18.43 -12.82
N THR A 41 8.80 17.91 -13.12
CA THR A 41 8.37 17.62 -14.49
C THR A 41 7.62 18.78 -15.13
N GLY A 42 7.00 19.66 -14.33
CA GLY A 42 6.07 20.67 -14.79
C GLY A 42 4.71 20.10 -15.20
N PHE A 43 4.43 18.81 -14.93
CA PHE A 43 3.15 18.18 -15.22
C PHE A 43 2.20 18.24 -14.02
N PRO A 44 0.89 18.35 -14.27
CA PRO A 44 -0.10 18.24 -13.20
C PRO A 44 -0.13 16.80 -12.64
N CYS A 45 -0.56 16.64 -11.39
CA CYS A 45 -0.67 15.31 -10.74
C CYS A 45 -1.47 14.31 -11.60
N LYS A 46 -2.53 14.76 -12.24
CA LYS A 46 -3.40 13.95 -13.10
C LYS A 46 -2.74 13.47 -14.40
N ALA A 47 -1.60 14.03 -14.79
CA ALA A 47 -0.84 13.48 -15.90
C ALA A 47 -0.24 12.11 -15.56
N CYS A 48 0.15 11.91 -14.28
CA CYS A 48 0.78 10.70 -13.79
C CYS A 48 -0.14 9.81 -12.95
N HIS A 49 -1.24 10.35 -12.40
CA HIS A 49 -2.18 9.62 -11.55
C HIS A 49 -3.61 9.74 -12.06
N MET A 50 -4.35 8.64 -11.98
CA MET A 50 -5.82 8.64 -12.13
C MET A 50 -6.46 9.02 -10.79
N ASN A 51 -6.33 8.16 -9.81
CA ASN A 51 -6.65 8.41 -8.40
C ASN A 51 -5.42 8.00 -7.58
N PRO A 52 -4.62 8.94 -7.01
CA PRO A 52 -3.37 8.58 -6.34
C PRO A 52 -3.54 7.47 -5.28
N PRO A 53 -2.70 6.43 -5.28
CA PRO A 53 -1.42 6.25 -5.99
C PRO A 53 -1.49 5.61 -7.38
N GLU A 54 -2.66 5.38 -7.96
CA GLU A 54 -2.82 4.78 -9.29
C GLU A 54 -2.08 5.56 -10.38
N LEU A 55 -1.40 4.83 -11.26
CA LEU A 55 -0.56 5.43 -12.30
C LEU A 55 -1.19 5.36 -13.69
N THR A 56 -1.18 6.50 -14.37
CA THR A 56 -1.40 6.56 -15.82
C THR A 56 -0.21 5.92 -16.58
N PRO A 57 -0.32 5.66 -17.90
CA PRO A 57 0.83 5.24 -18.70
C PRO A 57 2.06 6.16 -18.56
N LEU A 58 1.85 7.48 -18.45
CA LEU A 58 2.94 8.43 -18.24
C LEU A 58 3.58 8.27 -16.84
N GLY A 59 2.79 8.07 -15.80
CA GLY A 59 3.27 7.80 -14.45
C GLY A 59 4.09 6.52 -14.38
N ARG A 60 3.65 5.46 -15.04
CA ARG A 60 4.38 4.20 -15.17
C ARG A 60 5.72 4.38 -15.92
N ALA A 61 5.69 5.09 -17.04
CA ALA A 61 6.92 5.39 -17.78
C ALA A 61 7.92 6.21 -16.96
N PHE A 62 7.44 7.17 -16.16
CA PHE A 62 8.28 7.96 -15.26
C PHE A 62 8.94 7.08 -14.17
N LYS A 63 8.18 6.18 -13.55
CA LYS A 63 8.69 5.22 -12.56
C LYS A 63 9.69 4.25 -13.19
N LEU A 64 9.39 3.71 -14.38
CA LEU A 64 10.27 2.83 -15.15
C LEU A 64 11.64 3.48 -15.44
N ASN A 65 11.63 4.77 -15.75
CA ASN A 65 12.83 5.57 -16.02
C ASN A 65 13.52 6.08 -14.73
N GLY A 66 13.28 5.44 -13.59
CA GLY A 66 13.96 5.75 -12.33
C GLY A 66 13.60 7.12 -11.77
N TYR A 67 12.34 7.53 -11.89
CA TYR A 67 11.84 8.83 -11.42
C TYR A 67 12.57 10.03 -12.07
N THR A 68 13.05 9.83 -13.30
CA THR A 68 13.74 10.85 -14.09
C THR A 68 13.01 11.14 -15.39
N MET A 69 13.31 12.30 -15.97
CA MET A 69 12.78 12.70 -17.27
C MET A 69 13.86 13.42 -18.07
N ALA A 70 14.07 12.99 -19.30
CA ALA A 70 15.07 13.59 -20.19
C ALA A 70 14.80 15.09 -20.41
N GLY A 71 15.88 15.87 -20.51
CA GLY A 71 15.82 17.30 -20.86
C GLY A 71 15.39 18.23 -19.73
N LYS A 72 15.28 17.74 -18.48
CA LYS A 72 14.99 18.63 -17.33
C LYS A 72 16.28 19.24 -16.79
N PRO A 73 16.27 20.54 -16.45
CA PRO A 73 17.46 21.24 -16.00
C PRO A 73 17.93 20.71 -14.64
N THR A 74 19.21 20.49 -14.52
CA THR A 74 19.92 20.30 -13.27
C THR A 74 20.89 21.43 -13.06
N VAL A 75 21.01 21.94 -11.83
CA VAL A 75 22.07 22.88 -11.48
C VAL A 75 23.36 22.08 -11.37
N THR A 76 24.35 22.42 -12.20
CA THR A 76 25.67 21.77 -12.17
C THR A 76 26.63 22.65 -11.38
N SER A 77 27.04 22.20 -10.20
CA SER A 77 28.17 22.81 -9.49
C SER A 77 29.47 22.37 -10.16
N LYS A 78 30.29 23.32 -10.58
CA LYS A 78 31.63 23.02 -11.12
C LYS A 78 32.51 22.53 -9.96
N GLY A 79 33.05 21.33 -10.09
CA GLY A 79 34.11 20.86 -9.21
C GLY A 79 35.38 21.69 -9.33
N SER A 80 36.23 21.63 -8.33
CA SER A 80 37.55 22.26 -8.35
C SER A 80 38.59 21.30 -8.99
N GLY A 81 39.30 21.75 -9.99
CA GLY A 81 40.34 20.92 -10.66
C GLY A 81 39.75 19.75 -11.47
N ASN A 82 40.15 18.52 -11.14
CA ASN A 82 39.72 17.28 -11.83
C ASN A 82 38.47 16.63 -11.23
N GLU A 83 37.74 17.28 -10.31
CA GLU A 83 36.54 16.74 -9.71
C GLU A 83 35.38 16.75 -10.70
N SER A 84 34.61 15.67 -10.69
CA SER A 84 33.35 15.60 -11.47
C SER A 84 32.37 16.64 -10.96
N PRO A 85 31.65 17.32 -11.86
CA PRO A 85 30.62 18.25 -11.41
C PRO A 85 29.50 17.54 -10.63
N LEU A 86 29.04 18.17 -9.56
CA LEU A 86 27.86 17.74 -8.83
C LEU A 86 26.58 18.23 -9.55
N ASN A 87 25.72 17.32 -9.95
CA ASN A 87 24.42 17.65 -10.51
C ASN A 87 23.38 17.68 -9.39
N ILE A 88 22.72 18.81 -9.25
CA ILE A 88 21.66 19.01 -8.25
C ILE A 88 20.39 19.43 -9.00
N LEU A 89 19.24 18.93 -8.58
CA LEU A 89 17.97 19.45 -9.11
C LEU A 89 17.84 20.92 -8.78
N GLU A 90 17.44 21.74 -9.77
CA GLU A 90 17.11 23.13 -9.55
C GLU A 90 15.95 23.29 -8.57
N THR A 91 15.02 22.34 -8.57
CA THR A 91 13.88 22.28 -7.67
C THR A 91 14.12 21.24 -6.56
N PHE A 92 13.98 21.67 -5.30
CA PHE A 92 14.17 20.79 -4.15
C PHE A 92 13.16 19.63 -4.16
N PRO A 93 13.62 18.35 -4.05
CA PRO A 93 12.78 17.18 -4.26
C PRO A 93 11.96 16.76 -3.01
N LEU A 94 11.52 17.72 -2.20
CA LEU A 94 10.73 17.47 -1.00
C LEU A 94 9.25 17.73 -1.26
N SER A 95 8.39 16.85 -0.78
CA SER A 95 6.94 17.06 -0.67
C SER A 95 6.41 16.52 0.64
N VAL A 96 5.21 16.99 1.00
CA VAL A 96 4.52 16.65 2.24
C VAL A 96 3.14 16.10 1.90
N LEU A 97 2.74 15.04 2.59
CA LEU A 97 1.37 14.54 2.62
C LEU A 97 0.87 14.63 4.05
N PHE A 98 -0.35 15.09 4.22
CA PHE A 98 -1.03 15.16 5.50
C PHE A 98 -2.43 14.59 5.36
N ASP A 99 -2.73 13.54 6.13
CA ASP A 99 -4.03 12.89 6.17
C ASP A 99 -4.69 13.13 7.52
N THR A 100 -5.98 13.43 7.49
CA THR A 100 -6.86 13.40 8.66
C THR A 100 -8.09 12.59 8.33
N SER A 101 -8.59 11.83 9.30
CA SER A 101 -9.66 10.89 9.06
C SER A 101 -10.71 10.83 10.15
N PHE A 102 -11.84 10.23 9.80
CA PHE A 102 -12.88 9.84 10.72
C PHE A 102 -13.31 8.41 10.44
N THR A 103 -13.30 7.57 11.48
CA THR A 103 -13.70 6.16 11.42
C THR A 103 -14.91 5.91 12.30
N SER A 104 -15.95 5.26 11.76
CA SER A 104 -17.09 4.75 12.52
C SER A 104 -17.31 3.28 12.19
N ILE A 105 -17.26 2.42 13.21
CA ILE A 105 -17.46 0.98 13.12
C ILE A 105 -18.92 0.68 13.51
N LYS A 106 -19.59 -0.21 12.80
CA LYS A 106 -21.02 -0.52 13.03
C LYS A 106 -21.31 -0.90 14.48
N THR A 107 -20.44 -1.71 15.09
CA THR A 107 -20.53 -2.03 16.53
C THR A 107 -19.22 -1.63 17.20
N PRO A 108 -19.23 -0.74 18.20
CA PRO A 108 -18.05 -0.34 18.92
C PRO A 108 -17.22 -1.54 19.39
N GLN A 109 -15.90 -1.36 19.46
CA GLN A 109 -15.02 -2.45 19.87
C GLN A 109 -15.09 -2.66 21.38
N PRO A 110 -15.29 -3.90 21.85
CA PRO A 110 -15.12 -4.24 23.24
C PRO A 110 -13.62 -4.27 23.60
N ILE A 111 -13.28 -3.84 24.81
CA ILE A 111 -11.92 -3.90 25.38
C ILE A 111 -11.96 -4.57 26.74
N ALA A 112 -10.91 -5.32 27.07
CA ALA A 112 -10.74 -5.82 28.44
C ALA A 112 -10.30 -4.67 29.35
N GLN A 113 -11.04 -4.44 30.46
CA GLN A 113 -10.74 -3.37 31.41
C GLN A 113 -11.10 -3.80 32.81
N GLY A 114 -10.14 -3.72 33.74
CA GLY A 114 -10.38 -3.86 35.19
C GLY A 114 -11.07 -5.18 35.60
N GLY A 115 -10.83 -6.28 34.88
CA GLY A 115 -11.45 -7.60 35.14
C GLY A 115 -12.82 -7.80 34.49
N GLY A 116 -13.27 -6.86 33.65
CA GLY A 116 -14.49 -6.95 32.83
C GLY A 116 -14.24 -6.53 31.40
N VAL A 117 -15.34 -6.40 30.65
CA VAL A 117 -15.34 -5.89 29.28
C VAL A 117 -16.03 -4.53 29.26
N ALA A 118 -15.32 -3.51 28.80
CA ALA A 118 -15.89 -2.20 28.49
C ALA A 118 -16.08 -2.06 26.98
N THR A 119 -16.86 -1.08 26.56
CA THR A 119 -17.05 -0.73 25.15
C THR A 119 -16.36 0.57 24.86
N THR A 120 -15.54 0.62 23.80
CA THR A 120 -14.88 1.85 23.35
C THR A 120 -15.90 2.88 22.87
N GLN A 121 -15.53 4.14 22.93
CA GLN A 121 -16.26 5.18 22.21
C GLN A 121 -16.11 4.96 20.72
N ASN A 122 -17.19 5.03 19.95
CA ASN A 122 -17.16 4.97 18.49
C ASN A 122 -17.08 6.37 17.90
N GLY A 123 -16.62 6.47 16.66
CA GLY A 123 -16.43 7.75 15.97
C GLY A 123 -15.04 8.33 16.25
N SER A 124 -13.99 7.57 15.91
CA SER A 124 -12.59 7.97 16.06
C SER A 124 -12.22 9.03 15.03
N PHE A 125 -11.68 10.16 15.49
CA PHE A 125 -11.14 11.22 14.65
C PHE A 125 -9.63 11.31 14.87
N GLU A 126 -8.88 11.25 13.76
CA GLU A 126 -7.42 11.31 13.78
C GLU A 126 -6.92 12.59 13.11
N PHE A 127 -6.06 13.31 13.83
CA PHE A 127 -5.46 14.57 13.37
C PHE A 127 -4.02 14.72 13.94
N PRO A 128 -3.00 14.41 13.13
CA PRO A 128 -3.10 13.71 11.85
C PRO A 128 -3.38 12.22 12.02
N GLN A 129 -3.95 11.55 11.02
CA GLN A 129 -3.82 10.11 10.89
C GLN A 129 -2.39 9.78 10.45
N GLN A 130 -1.91 10.50 9.45
CA GLN A 130 -0.61 10.33 8.84
C GLN A 130 -0.03 11.68 8.42
N ALA A 131 1.27 11.87 8.65
CA ALA A 131 2.01 12.98 8.06
C ALA A 131 3.31 12.45 7.45
N SER A 132 3.45 12.51 6.13
CA SER A 132 4.59 11.96 5.40
C SER A 132 5.43 13.04 4.76
N LEU A 133 6.75 12.86 4.86
CA LEU A 133 7.74 13.62 4.12
C LEU A 133 8.27 12.72 2.99
N PHE A 134 8.30 13.24 1.77
CA PHE A 134 8.86 12.54 0.62
C PHE A 134 10.12 13.23 0.13
N LEU A 135 11.21 12.48 0.03
CA LEU A 135 12.35 12.84 -0.78
C LEU A 135 12.22 12.10 -2.11
N ALA A 136 11.58 12.76 -3.08
CA ALA A 136 11.14 12.13 -4.32
C ALA A 136 11.53 13.00 -5.52
N GLY A 137 12.43 12.49 -6.36
CA GLY A 137 12.93 13.21 -7.52
C GLY A 137 14.19 12.61 -8.11
N ALA A 138 14.66 13.19 -9.21
CA ALA A 138 15.91 12.83 -9.84
C ALA A 138 17.09 13.37 -9.03
N TRP A 139 18.09 12.52 -8.77
CA TRP A 139 19.38 12.91 -8.19
C TRP A 139 20.43 13.17 -9.29
N ALA A 140 20.24 12.50 -10.43
CA ALA A 140 21.06 12.66 -11.64
C ALA A 140 20.21 12.29 -12.86
N THR A 141 20.80 12.38 -14.05
CA THR A 141 20.10 12.12 -15.33
C THR A 141 19.39 10.75 -15.38
N HIS A 142 19.97 9.73 -14.74
CA HIS A 142 19.50 8.34 -14.77
C HIS A 142 19.22 7.77 -13.37
N LEU A 143 19.30 8.59 -12.32
CA LEU A 143 19.16 8.16 -10.94
C LEU A 143 18.13 9.02 -10.24
N GLY A 144 17.13 8.41 -9.66
CA GLY A 144 16.12 9.10 -8.87
C GLY A 144 15.58 8.24 -7.74
N SER A 145 14.72 8.81 -6.94
CA SER A 145 14.16 8.17 -5.76
C SER A 145 12.71 8.51 -5.53
N PHE A 146 12.08 7.61 -4.81
CA PHE A 146 10.87 7.79 -4.02
C PHE A 146 11.19 7.30 -2.61
N VAL A 147 11.42 8.21 -1.66
CA VAL A 147 11.72 7.90 -0.26
C VAL A 147 10.69 8.59 0.61
N GLN A 148 10.03 7.84 1.45
CA GLN A 148 8.96 8.29 2.33
C GLN A 148 9.36 8.07 3.80
N VAL A 149 9.15 9.08 4.63
CA VAL A 149 9.23 9.01 6.09
C VAL A 149 7.91 9.47 6.64
N THR A 150 7.26 8.64 7.45
CA THR A 150 5.88 8.83 7.88
C THR A 150 5.79 8.93 9.39
N TYR A 151 5.16 9.99 9.90
CA TYR A 151 4.61 10.03 11.24
C TYR A 151 3.24 9.35 11.25
N ASN A 152 3.07 8.38 12.12
CA ASN A 152 1.81 7.70 12.35
C ASN A 152 1.31 8.05 13.77
N SER A 153 0.05 8.48 13.87
CA SER A 153 -0.52 8.93 15.16
C SER A 153 -0.73 7.80 16.16
N GLN A 154 -0.88 6.55 15.69
CA GLN A 154 -1.06 5.40 16.58
C GLN A 154 0.22 5.04 17.33
N SER A 155 1.37 5.15 16.65
CA SER A 155 2.67 4.89 17.24
C SER A 155 3.32 6.12 17.87
N ASP A 156 2.83 7.33 17.56
CA ASP A 156 3.41 8.64 17.93
C ASP A 156 4.88 8.80 17.53
N HIS A 157 5.26 8.19 16.40
CA HIS A 157 6.64 8.15 15.94
C HIS A 157 6.74 8.39 14.43
N PHE A 158 7.89 8.95 14.01
CA PHE A 158 8.31 8.91 12.62
C PHE A 158 8.96 7.55 12.33
N THR A 159 8.50 6.91 11.27
CA THR A 159 9.04 5.65 10.78
C THR A 159 9.52 5.80 9.34
N TRP A 160 10.50 4.98 8.97
CA TRP A 160 10.91 4.86 7.59
C TRP A 160 9.83 4.06 6.84
N ASP A 161 9.28 4.66 5.80
CA ASP A 161 8.19 4.09 5.02
C ASP A 161 8.69 3.61 3.65
N ASN A 162 7.79 3.39 2.71
CA ASN A 162 8.11 2.89 1.38
C ASN A 162 9.23 3.70 0.72
N SER A 163 10.25 3.00 0.26
CA SER A 163 11.42 3.63 -0.36
C SER A 163 11.90 2.81 -1.54
N ASP A 164 12.22 3.54 -2.62
CA ASP A 164 12.72 2.99 -3.86
C ASP A 164 13.71 3.98 -4.50
N ILE A 165 14.91 3.54 -4.71
CA ILE A 165 15.98 4.30 -5.41
C ILE A 165 16.28 3.54 -6.69
N ARG A 166 16.16 4.21 -7.83
CA ARG A 166 16.34 3.59 -9.15
C ARG A 166 17.39 4.28 -9.99
N TYR A 167 18.24 3.47 -10.58
CA TYR A 167 18.99 3.84 -11.77
C TYR A 167 18.36 3.21 -13.00
N ALA A 168 18.11 3.99 -14.04
CA ALA A 168 17.54 3.50 -15.29
C ALA A 168 18.25 4.07 -16.51
N ASN A 169 18.35 3.27 -17.55
CA ASN A 169 18.88 3.69 -18.85
C ASN A 169 18.11 2.98 -19.97
N SER A 170 18.20 3.53 -21.17
CA SER A 170 17.51 2.97 -22.34
C SER A 170 18.48 2.77 -23.49
N THR A 171 18.29 1.69 -24.23
CA THR A 171 19.06 1.33 -25.44
C THR A 171 18.15 0.62 -26.43
N LYS A 172 18.72 0.16 -27.54
CA LYS A 172 18.01 -0.71 -28.49
C LYS A 172 18.62 -2.11 -28.48
N LEU A 173 17.74 -3.11 -28.39
CA LEU A 173 18.07 -4.51 -28.55
C LEU A 173 17.25 -5.07 -29.71
N PHE A 174 17.89 -5.67 -30.72
CA PHE A 174 17.21 -6.16 -31.95
C PHE A 174 16.34 -5.10 -32.63
N ASN A 175 16.78 -3.84 -32.67
CA ASN A 175 16.06 -2.67 -33.19
C ASN A 175 14.74 -2.33 -32.44
N LYS A 176 14.54 -2.91 -31.25
CA LYS A 176 13.43 -2.64 -30.35
C LYS A 176 13.95 -1.87 -29.14
N ASP A 177 13.09 -1.08 -28.53
CA ASP A 177 13.43 -0.30 -27.35
C ASP A 177 13.61 -1.22 -26.14
N LEU A 178 14.67 -0.99 -25.37
CA LEU A 178 14.95 -1.68 -24.12
C LEU A 178 15.24 -0.62 -23.06
N THR A 179 14.38 -0.52 -22.07
CA THR A 179 14.66 0.21 -20.83
C THR A 179 15.04 -0.79 -19.74
N PHE A 180 16.15 -0.55 -19.06
CA PHE A 180 16.63 -1.42 -17.99
C PHE A 180 17.12 -0.60 -16.80
N GLY A 181 17.11 -1.20 -15.63
CA GLY A 181 17.51 -0.49 -14.42
C GLY A 181 17.86 -1.39 -13.26
N ILE A 182 18.33 -0.73 -12.20
CA ILE A 182 18.62 -1.32 -10.90
C ILE A 182 17.73 -0.61 -9.87
N THR A 183 17.18 -1.35 -8.93
CA THR A 183 16.36 -0.84 -7.81
C THR A 183 16.99 -1.21 -6.48
N LEU A 184 17.00 -0.28 -5.54
CA LEU A 184 17.25 -0.51 -4.12
C LEU A 184 16.00 -0.07 -3.39
N ASN A 185 15.28 -1.03 -2.79
CA ASN A 185 13.99 -0.74 -2.16
C ASN A 185 13.80 -1.52 -0.85
N ASN A 186 12.77 -1.18 -0.09
CA ASN A 186 12.47 -1.79 1.21
C ASN A 186 11.11 -2.51 1.26
N ASN A 187 10.55 -2.85 0.09
CA ASN A 187 9.26 -3.53 0.03
C ASN A 187 9.12 -4.25 -1.33
N PRO A 188 8.88 -5.58 -1.35
CA PRO A 188 8.72 -6.33 -2.60
C PRO A 188 7.69 -5.76 -3.55
N THR A 189 6.64 -5.14 -3.03
CA THR A 189 5.54 -4.63 -3.85
C THR A 189 5.68 -3.15 -4.20
N VAL A 190 6.54 -2.36 -3.51
CA VAL A 190 6.78 -0.97 -3.88
C VAL A 190 7.52 -0.82 -5.21
N GLU A 191 8.28 -1.85 -5.62
CA GLU A 191 8.96 -1.84 -6.92
C GLU A 191 8.01 -2.10 -8.10
N ASP A 192 6.78 -2.57 -7.84
CA ASP A 192 5.79 -2.80 -8.88
C ASP A 192 5.53 -1.54 -9.71
N LEU A 193 5.64 -1.70 -11.04
CA LEU A 193 5.53 -0.59 -11.99
C LEU A 193 4.09 -0.04 -12.08
N TRP A 194 3.09 -0.89 -11.85
CA TRP A 194 1.68 -0.55 -12.03
C TRP A 194 1.01 -0.01 -10.75
N ASN A 195 1.60 -0.21 -9.59
CA ASN A 195 1.03 0.10 -8.28
C ASN A 195 -0.29 -0.66 -8.02
N ASP A 196 -0.41 -1.87 -8.52
CA ASP A 196 -1.58 -2.72 -8.34
C ASP A 196 -1.35 -3.95 -7.45
N THR A 197 -0.10 -4.20 -7.06
CA THR A 197 0.24 -5.19 -6.05
C THR A 197 0.02 -4.67 -4.62
N PRO A 198 0.09 -5.52 -3.60
CA PRO A 198 -0.41 -5.22 -2.25
C PRO A 198 0.13 -3.97 -1.55
N ALA A 199 1.37 -3.53 -1.83
CA ALA A 199 1.89 -2.30 -1.21
C ALA A 199 1.09 -1.06 -1.59
N TRP A 200 0.54 -1.06 -2.79
CA TRP A 200 -0.28 0.00 -3.35
C TRP A 200 -1.74 -0.42 -3.51
N GLY A 201 -2.06 -1.62 -2.98
CA GLY A 201 -3.27 -2.35 -3.24
C GLY A 201 -4.56 -1.64 -2.87
N PHE A 202 -5.65 -2.29 -3.17
CA PHE A 202 -6.98 -1.82 -2.88
C PHE A 202 -7.44 -2.34 -1.48
N PRO A 203 -8.02 -1.48 -0.64
CA PRO A 203 -8.27 -0.06 -0.87
C PRO A 203 -6.99 0.77 -0.73
N TRP A 204 -6.94 1.87 -1.49
CA TRP A 204 -5.80 2.80 -1.46
C TRP A 204 -5.64 3.56 -0.15
N VAL A 205 -6.71 3.61 0.64
CA VAL A 205 -6.76 4.25 1.95
C VAL A 205 -7.49 3.35 2.93
N GLY A 206 -7.07 3.34 4.17
CA GLY A 206 -7.62 2.52 5.22
C GLY A 206 -7.68 3.24 6.57
N SER A 207 -8.57 2.76 7.42
CA SER A 207 -8.68 3.22 8.80
C SER A 207 -7.68 2.47 9.68
N ASP A 208 -6.97 3.19 10.54
CA ASP A 208 -6.08 2.60 11.56
C ASP A 208 -6.87 1.97 12.73
N TRP A 209 -8.16 2.32 12.86
CA TRP A 209 -9.03 1.85 13.93
C TRP A 209 -9.94 0.68 13.55
N ALA A 210 -10.19 0.51 12.27
CA ALA A 210 -11.08 -0.55 11.81
C ALA A 210 -10.42 -1.93 11.94
N PRO A 211 -11.12 -2.94 12.48
CA PRO A 211 -10.61 -4.30 12.49
C PRO A 211 -10.38 -4.81 11.06
N GLY A 212 -9.22 -5.41 10.83
CA GLY A 212 -8.86 -6.11 9.60
C GLY A 212 -8.70 -7.61 9.82
N PRO A 213 -8.83 -8.46 8.79
CA PRO A 213 -8.50 -9.87 8.84
C PRO A 213 -7.08 -10.10 9.35
N THR A 214 -6.89 -11.12 10.20
CA THR A 214 -5.56 -11.43 10.79
C THR A 214 -4.69 -12.26 9.87
N ALA A 215 -5.27 -12.99 8.91
CA ALA A 215 -4.54 -13.81 7.95
C ALA A 215 -4.21 -13.01 6.68
N GLY A 216 -2.98 -13.13 6.21
CA GLY A 216 -2.51 -12.52 4.97
C GLY A 216 -1.23 -13.21 4.47
N ALA A 217 -1.05 -13.33 3.16
CA ALA A 217 0.17 -13.85 2.57
C ALA A 217 1.35 -12.89 2.83
N ILE A 218 2.55 -13.42 2.98
CA ILE A 218 3.75 -12.63 3.30
C ILE A 218 4.01 -11.55 2.25
N ILE A 219 3.90 -11.91 0.97
CA ILE A 219 4.10 -10.95 -0.12
C ILE A 219 3.01 -9.87 -0.15
N ASN A 220 1.89 -10.07 0.54
CA ASN A 220 0.79 -9.12 0.68
C ASN A 220 1.05 -8.08 1.79
N GLY A 221 2.19 -7.42 1.75
CA GLY A 221 2.57 -6.35 2.68
C GLY A 221 3.29 -6.81 3.95
N GLY A 222 3.43 -8.11 4.21
CA GLY A 222 4.05 -8.63 5.44
C GLY A 222 5.53 -8.30 5.61
N LEU A 223 6.23 -7.92 4.54
CA LEU A 223 7.63 -7.51 4.56
C LEU A 223 7.83 -6.01 4.34
N ALA A 224 6.75 -5.23 4.29
CA ALA A 224 6.83 -3.80 4.03
C ALA A 224 7.67 -3.11 5.11
N GLN A 225 8.69 -2.36 4.68
CA GLN A 225 9.69 -1.63 5.47
C GLN A 225 10.63 -2.51 6.32
N ASP A 226 10.39 -3.81 6.46
CA ASP A 226 11.21 -4.72 7.27
C ASP A 226 12.35 -5.38 6.48
N VAL A 227 12.49 -5.06 5.19
CA VAL A 227 13.49 -5.63 4.30
C VAL A 227 14.26 -4.56 3.53
N ALA A 228 15.43 -4.95 3.02
CA ALA A 228 16.16 -4.23 1.99
C ALA A 228 16.41 -5.17 0.81
N GLY A 229 16.07 -4.71 -0.39
CA GLY A 229 16.21 -5.44 -1.63
C GLY A 229 17.08 -4.72 -2.63
N LEU A 230 17.98 -5.46 -3.28
CA LEU A 230 18.70 -5.01 -4.45
C LEU A 230 18.27 -5.84 -5.64
N GLY A 231 17.75 -5.18 -6.66
CA GLY A 231 17.16 -5.82 -7.83
C GLY A 231 17.55 -5.18 -9.15
N ALA A 232 17.18 -5.86 -10.21
CA ALA A 232 17.28 -5.36 -11.58
C ALA A 232 15.97 -5.60 -12.33
N TYR A 233 15.68 -4.74 -13.29
CA TYR A 233 14.50 -4.85 -14.12
C TYR A 233 14.79 -4.44 -15.57
N ALA A 234 13.93 -4.91 -16.48
CA ALA A 234 13.95 -4.55 -17.88
C ALA A 234 12.53 -4.49 -18.45
N MET A 235 12.30 -3.53 -19.36
CA MET A 235 11.10 -3.42 -20.20
C MET A 235 11.54 -3.51 -21.66
N PHE A 236 11.11 -4.56 -22.34
CA PHE A 236 11.42 -4.77 -23.75
C PHE A 236 10.24 -4.36 -24.63
N ASP A 237 10.54 -3.52 -25.62
CA ASP A 237 9.61 -3.01 -26.65
C ASP A 237 8.33 -2.36 -26.06
N ASN A 238 8.40 -1.83 -24.82
CA ASN A 238 7.29 -1.32 -24.04
C ASN A 238 6.16 -2.33 -23.74
N HIS A 239 6.42 -3.62 -23.92
CA HIS A 239 5.45 -4.70 -23.72
C HIS A 239 5.85 -5.65 -22.59
N LEU A 240 7.05 -6.22 -22.64
CA LEU A 240 7.48 -7.26 -21.71
C LEU A 240 8.33 -6.66 -20.58
N TYR A 241 7.82 -6.71 -19.36
CA TYR A 241 8.53 -6.36 -18.15
C TYR A 241 9.03 -7.59 -17.41
N ILE A 242 10.27 -7.56 -16.97
CA ILE A 242 10.89 -8.60 -16.14
C ILE A 242 11.66 -7.90 -15.02
N ALA A 243 11.48 -8.36 -13.79
CA ALA A 243 12.22 -7.89 -12.63
C ALA A 243 12.63 -9.05 -11.72
N GLY A 244 13.72 -8.86 -11.00
CA GLY A 244 14.18 -9.80 -9.98
C GLY A 244 14.98 -9.07 -8.91
N THR A 245 14.67 -9.34 -7.64
CA THR A 245 15.23 -8.65 -6.47
C THR A 245 15.55 -9.64 -5.37
N MET A 246 16.69 -9.45 -4.71
CA MET A 246 17.13 -10.23 -3.56
C MET A 246 16.92 -9.43 -2.29
N TYR A 247 16.03 -9.92 -1.42
CA TYR A 247 15.69 -9.27 -0.15
C TYR A 247 16.43 -9.90 1.03
N ARG A 248 16.72 -9.06 2.03
CA ARG A 248 17.18 -9.46 3.35
C ARG A 248 16.44 -8.64 4.41
N SER A 249 16.38 -9.16 5.63
CA SER A 249 15.88 -8.37 6.76
C SER A 249 16.70 -7.11 6.94
N ALA A 250 16.02 -5.99 7.04
CA ALA A 250 16.60 -4.68 7.27
C ALA A 250 15.60 -3.86 8.09
N HIS A 251 15.59 -4.10 9.39
CA HIS A 251 14.73 -3.31 10.25
C HIS A 251 15.31 -1.92 10.46
N ILE A 252 14.43 -0.94 10.66
CA ILE A 252 14.75 0.45 10.93
C ILE A 252 15.74 0.55 12.10
N GLY A 253 16.90 1.13 11.83
CA GLY A 253 17.94 1.34 12.81
C GLY A 253 18.73 0.08 13.23
N SER A 254 18.43 -1.09 12.68
CA SER A 254 19.18 -2.32 12.98
C SER A 254 20.25 -2.59 11.92
N PRO A 255 21.50 -2.87 12.32
CA PRO A 255 22.53 -3.28 11.40
C PRO A 255 22.25 -4.69 10.85
N LEU A 256 22.68 -4.94 9.61
CA LEU A 256 22.56 -6.25 8.97
C LEU A 256 23.92 -7.00 8.97
N PRO A 257 23.91 -8.33 9.18
CA PRO A 257 22.81 -9.17 9.67
C PRO A 257 22.42 -8.76 11.09
N ASN A 258 21.13 -8.72 11.35
CA ASN A 258 20.62 -8.30 12.65
C ASN A 258 20.79 -9.39 13.72
N THR A 259 20.49 -9.04 14.95
CA THR A 259 20.53 -9.94 16.11
C THR A 259 19.22 -10.72 16.31
N GLY A 260 18.28 -10.65 15.39
CA GLY A 260 16.90 -11.17 15.53
C GLY A 260 15.99 -10.22 16.29
N GLN A 261 16.47 -9.00 16.61
CA GLN A 261 15.76 -7.97 17.34
C GLN A 261 15.88 -6.62 16.63
N ASP A 262 14.88 -5.78 16.80
CA ASP A 262 14.92 -4.38 16.38
C ASP A 262 15.80 -3.52 17.31
N ALA A 263 15.90 -2.23 17.01
CA ALA A 263 16.69 -1.29 17.85
C ALA A 263 16.11 -1.10 19.27
N LEU A 264 14.86 -1.50 19.51
CA LEU A 264 14.20 -1.45 20.81
C LEU A 264 14.28 -2.78 21.57
N GLY A 265 14.88 -3.82 20.94
CA GLY A 265 15.01 -5.16 21.51
C GLY A 265 13.80 -6.06 21.28
N ASN A 266 12.84 -5.68 20.44
CA ASN A 266 11.72 -6.54 20.07
C ASN A 266 12.15 -7.60 19.06
N ALA A 267 11.61 -8.81 19.16
CA ALA A 267 11.85 -9.86 18.19
C ALA A 267 11.30 -9.46 16.81
N LEU A 268 12.11 -9.67 15.76
CA LEU A 268 11.65 -9.47 14.38
C LEU A 268 10.67 -10.57 14.01
N THR A 269 9.54 -10.18 13.40
CA THR A 269 8.52 -11.12 12.92
C THR A 269 9.13 -12.05 11.88
N TYR A 270 9.87 -11.48 10.92
CA TYR A 270 10.54 -12.23 9.87
C TYR A 270 12.04 -11.95 9.90
N ASN A 271 12.82 -12.89 10.41
CA ASN A 271 14.28 -12.86 10.34
C ASN A 271 14.73 -13.73 9.16
N ILE A 272 14.90 -13.11 7.99
CA ILE A 272 15.20 -13.80 6.73
C ILE A 272 16.57 -14.49 6.82
N ARG A 273 16.58 -15.78 6.54
CA ARG A 273 17.78 -16.60 6.45
C ARG A 273 18.34 -16.54 5.03
N GLY A 274 19.60 -16.05 4.92
CA GLY A 274 20.20 -15.84 3.61
C GLY A 274 19.54 -14.67 2.86
N VAL A 275 18.90 -14.97 1.74
CA VAL A 275 18.19 -14.01 0.89
C VAL A 275 16.83 -14.56 0.47
N ALA A 276 15.85 -13.70 0.31
CA ALA A 276 14.55 -14.03 -0.24
C ALA A 276 14.47 -13.50 -1.69
N PRO A 277 14.55 -14.36 -2.71
CA PRO A 277 14.39 -13.98 -4.10
C PRO A 277 12.93 -13.63 -4.40
N TYR A 278 12.73 -12.46 -4.96
CA TYR A 278 11.49 -11.98 -5.56
C TYR A 278 11.65 -11.90 -7.08
N TRP A 279 10.57 -12.13 -7.82
CA TRP A 279 10.52 -11.99 -9.27
C TRP A 279 9.16 -11.48 -9.74
N ARG A 280 9.14 -10.74 -10.86
CA ARG A 280 7.94 -10.31 -11.57
C ARG A 280 8.13 -10.42 -13.07
N VAL A 281 7.11 -10.90 -13.76
CA VAL A 281 7.01 -10.89 -15.22
C VAL A 281 5.63 -10.35 -15.57
N ALA A 282 5.56 -9.36 -16.44
CA ALA A 282 4.29 -8.79 -16.88
C ALA A 282 4.32 -8.44 -18.36
N TRP A 283 3.18 -8.55 -18.99
CA TRP A 283 2.95 -8.08 -20.35
C TRP A 283 1.95 -6.95 -20.34
N GLN A 284 2.27 -5.88 -21.05
CA GLN A 284 1.34 -4.76 -21.24
C GLN A 284 1.11 -4.46 -22.71
N GLU A 285 -0.09 -3.98 -23.03
CA GLU A 285 -0.48 -3.56 -24.37
C GLU A 285 -1.28 -2.27 -24.30
N THR A 286 -0.92 -1.30 -25.15
CA THR A 286 -1.67 -0.05 -25.30
C THR A 286 -2.42 -0.07 -26.64
N MET A 287 -3.72 -0.16 -26.56
CA MET A 287 -4.64 -0.11 -27.71
C MET A 287 -5.28 1.29 -27.80
N LYS A 288 -6.02 1.55 -28.87
CA LYS A 288 -6.60 2.87 -29.13
C LYS A 288 -7.43 3.45 -27.94
N HIS A 289 -8.18 2.61 -27.25
CA HIS A 289 -9.08 3.00 -26.16
C HIS A 289 -8.93 2.13 -24.93
N ASN A 290 -7.93 1.29 -24.90
CA ASN A 290 -7.73 0.32 -23.86
C ASN A 290 -6.25 0.17 -23.55
N TYR A 291 -5.93 0.01 -22.28
CA TYR A 291 -4.63 -0.38 -21.80
C TYR A 291 -4.79 -1.64 -20.96
N LEU A 292 -4.10 -2.70 -21.33
CA LEU A 292 -4.15 -3.99 -20.66
C LEU A 292 -2.76 -4.33 -20.10
N GLU A 293 -2.74 -4.81 -18.88
CA GLU A 293 -1.59 -5.48 -18.25
C GLU A 293 -2.04 -6.82 -17.68
N VAL A 294 -1.20 -7.82 -17.81
CA VAL A 294 -1.31 -9.12 -17.15
C VAL A 294 0.05 -9.51 -16.62
N GLY A 295 0.11 -9.80 -15.33
CA GLY A 295 1.35 -10.10 -14.64
C GLY A 295 1.33 -11.36 -13.80
N THR A 296 2.52 -11.77 -13.42
CA THR A 296 2.75 -12.79 -12.41
C THR A 296 3.99 -12.43 -11.61
N TYR A 297 3.96 -12.70 -10.32
CA TYR A 297 5.07 -12.42 -9.42
C TYR A 297 5.13 -13.46 -8.30
N GLY A 298 6.23 -13.52 -7.61
CA GLY A 298 6.37 -14.46 -6.50
C GLY A 298 7.63 -14.25 -5.71
N MET A 299 7.71 -14.95 -4.59
CA MET A 299 8.84 -14.90 -3.68
C MET A 299 9.03 -16.24 -2.97
N HIS A 300 10.28 -16.53 -2.65
CA HIS A 300 10.60 -17.60 -1.73
C HIS A 300 11.39 -17.05 -0.55
N MET A 301 11.00 -17.40 0.68
CA MET A 301 11.64 -16.91 1.89
C MET A 301 11.80 -18.04 2.92
N GLN A 302 12.94 -18.06 3.59
CA GLN A 302 13.16 -18.81 4.81
C GLN A 302 13.35 -17.82 5.97
N SER A 303 12.70 -18.07 7.09
CA SER A 303 12.70 -17.17 8.24
C SER A 303 12.86 -17.95 9.53
N SER A 304 13.64 -17.42 10.47
CA SER A 304 13.69 -17.88 11.85
C SER A 304 12.93 -16.88 12.73
N PRO A 305 11.65 -17.11 13.03
CA PRO A 305 10.85 -16.16 13.80
C PRO A 305 11.42 -16.01 15.21
N GLY A 306 11.71 -14.76 15.60
CA GLY A 306 12.24 -14.40 16.92
C GLY A 306 13.65 -14.93 17.25
N ALA A 307 14.40 -15.48 16.26
CA ALA A 307 15.72 -16.08 16.48
C ALA A 307 16.67 -15.83 15.29
N ILE A 308 17.97 -15.89 15.54
CA ILE A 308 19.01 -15.78 14.50
C ILE A 308 19.55 -17.15 14.07
N THR A 309 19.25 -18.21 14.79
CA THR A 309 19.66 -19.59 14.52
C THR A 309 18.56 -20.56 14.95
N GLY A 310 18.59 -21.78 14.46
CA GLY A 310 17.63 -22.82 14.83
C GLY A 310 16.71 -23.20 13.70
N PRO A 311 15.54 -23.76 14.01
CA PRO A 311 14.53 -24.13 13.03
C PRO A 311 14.07 -22.91 12.20
N GLU A 312 13.62 -23.18 11.00
CA GLU A 312 13.18 -22.17 10.05
C GLU A 312 11.77 -22.48 9.57
N ASP A 313 11.01 -21.42 9.33
CA ASP A 313 9.78 -21.47 8.55
C ASP A 313 10.11 -21.14 7.09
N SER A 314 9.45 -21.79 6.16
CA SER A 314 9.60 -21.54 4.73
C SER A 314 8.29 -21.09 4.13
N TYR A 315 8.36 -20.08 3.28
CA TYR A 315 7.21 -19.49 2.59
C TYR A 315 7.52 -19.43 1.10
N THR A 316 6.53 -19.78 0.29
CA THR A 316 6.60 -19.67 -1.17
C THR A 316 5.30 -19.08 -1.68
N ASP A 317 5.38 -17.85 -2.15
CA ASP A 317 4.28 -17.11 -2.72
C ASP A 317 4.34 -17.13 -4.24
N TRP A 318 3.20 -17.29 -4.84
CA TRP A 318 2.98 -17.14 -6.26
C TRP A 318 1.69 -16.36 -6.49
N ALA A 319 1.74 -15.42 -7.41
CA ALA A 319 0.62 -14.54 -7.69
C ALA A 319 0.44 -14.29 -9.18
N VAL A 320 -0.79 -13.94 -9.53
CA VAL A 320 -1.17 -13.36 -10.82
C VAL A 320 -1.94 -12.08 -10.57
N ASP A 321 -1.79 -11.11 -11.45
CA ASP A 321 -2.51 -9.85 -11.44
C ASP A 321 -2.87 -9.39 -12.84
N PHE A 322 -3.82 -8.47 -12.91
CA PHE A 322 -4.18 -7.79 -14.15
C PHE A 322 -4.69 -6.38 -13.88
N GLN A 323 -4.50 -5.51 -14.87
CA GLN A 323 -5.12 -4.20 -14.94
C GLN A 323 -5.63 -3.96 -16.35
N ASP A 324 -6.86 -3.44 -16.49
CA ASP A 324 -7.46 -3.02 -17.74
C ASP A 324 -8.10 -1.64 -17.58
N ASP A 325 -7.53 -0.64 -18.29
CA ASP A 325 -8.02 0.75 -18.26
C ASP A 325 -8.72 1.04 -19.58
N LEU A 326 -10.04 1.07 -19.58
CA LEU A 326 -10.88 1.33 -20.73
C LEU A 326 -11.29 2.81 -20.81
N THR A 327 -10.82 3.54 -21.82
CA THR A 327 -11.27 4.89 -22.11
C THR A 327 -12.61 4.85 -22.84
N VAL A 328 -13.61 5.58 -22.35
CA VAL A 328 -14.96 5.64 -22.92
C VAL A 328 -15.16 6.98 -23.66
N PRO A 329 -14.91 7.04 -25.00
CA PRO A 329 -14.96 8.30 -25.75
C PRO A 329 -16.31 9.00 -25.72
N GLN A 330 -17.40 8.24 -25.58
CA GLN A 330 -18.77 8.75 -25.53
C GLN A 330 -19.04 9.60 -24.26
N PHE A 331 -18.25 9.39 -23.19
CA PHE A 331 -18.37 10.07 -21.90
C PHE A 331 -17.13 10.93 -21.60
N ARG A 332 -16.75 11.81 -22.53
CA ARG A 332 -15.63 12.78 -22.38
C ARG A 332 -14.26 12.13 -22.10
N ASN A 333 -14.04 10.90 -22.58
CA ASN A 333 -12.87 10.09 -22.30
C ASN A 333 -12.72 9.71 -20.80
N ASP A 334 -13.84 9.53 -20.10
CA ASP A 334 -13.82 8.91 -18.79
C ASP A 334 -13.16 7.52 -18.87
N ILE A 335 -12.60 7.06 -17.76
CA ILE A 335 -11.88 5.78 -17.70
C ILE A 335 -12.63 4.83 -16.78
N ILE A 336 -12.78 3.58 -17.21
CA ILE A 336 -13.18 2.46 -16.37
C ILE A 336 -11.95 1.58 -16.19
N SER A 337 -11.51 1.42 -14.94
CA SER A 337 -10.38 0.57 -14.61
C SER A 337 -10.87 -0.70 -13.92
N PHE A 338 -10.38 -1.85 -14.39
CA PHE A 338 -10.56 -3.14 -13.76
C PHE A 338 -9.20 -3.60 -13.24
N ARG A 339 -9.13 -4.04 -11.97
CA ARG A 339 -7.92 -4.59 -11.37
C ARG A 339 -8.25 -5.83 -10.58
N GLY A 340 -7.33 -6.76 -10.55
CA GLY A 340 -7.45 -7.95 -9.74
C GLY A 340 -6.12 -8.60 -9.47
N SER A 341 -6.02 -9.26 -8.34
CA SER A 341 -4.88 -10.11 -7.99
C SER A 341 -5.33 -11.35 -7.25
N TYR A 342 -4.58 -12.41 -7.46
CA TYR A 342 -4.69 -13.65 -6.70
C TYR A 342 -3.30 -14.09 -6.26
N ILE A 343 -3.16 -14.36 -4.96
CA ILE A 343 -1.92 -14.82 -4.35
C ILE A 343 -2.18 -16.20 -3.72
N ARG A 344 -1.28 -17.13 -3.99
CA ARG A 344 -1.18 -18.41 -3.30
C ARG A 344 0.12 -18.46 -2.53
N GLU A 345 0.02 -18.56 -1.20
CA GLU A 345 1.13 -18.88 -0.32
C GLU A 345 1.10 -20.36 0.04
N ASN A 346 2.26 -21.02 0.00
CA ASN A 346 2.48 -22.32 0.62
C ASN A 346 3.57 -22.15 1.67
N SER A 347 3.27 -22.55 2.90
CA SER A 347 4.21 -22.41 4.02
C SER A 347 4.49 -23.75 4.71
N THR A 348 5.72 -23.87 5.21
CA THR A 348 6.15 -24.99 6.05
C THR A 348 6.69 -24.40 7.34
N LEU A 349 5.87 -24.40 8.38
CA LEU A 349 6.05 -23.69 9.65
C LEU A 349 6.78 -24.57 10.69
N ASN A 350 8.01 -25.00 10.42
CA ASN A 350 8.73 -25.91 11.33
C ASN A 350 9.16 -25.18 12.61
N ALA A 351 9.65 -23.95 12.52
CA ALA A 351 10.03 -23.16 13.69
C ALA A 351 8.80 -22.80 14.55
N THR A 352 7.75 -22.34 13.90
CA THR A 352 6.47 -21.99 14.55
C THR A 352 5.87 -23.24 15.22
N LEU A 353 5.89 -24.41 14.57
CA LEU A 353 5.42 -25.68 15.17
C LEU A 353 6.22 -26.07 16.42
N ILE A 354 7.55 -25.99 16.37
CA ILE A 354 8.42 -26.29 17.52
C ILE A 354 8.16 -25.34 18.69
N ASN A 355 7.81 -24.08 18.38
CA ASN A 355 7.45 -23.07 19.36
C ASN A 355 5.96 -23.13 19.78
N GLU A 356 5.26 -24.24 19.47
CA GLU A 356 3.85 -24.46 19.78
C GLU A 356 2.89 -23.38 19.21
N GLY A 357 3.33 -22.69 18.16
CA GLY A 357 2.54 -21.65 17.47
C GLY A 357 1.69 -22.17 16.29
N ALA A 358 1.76 -23.47 15.98
CA ALA A 358 0.94 -24.12 14.95
C ALA A 358 0.65 -25.57 15.36
N SER A 359 -0.44 -26.15 14.83
CA SER A 359 -0.80 -27.56 15.10
C SER A 359 0.00 -28.55 14.23
N PHE A 360 0.47 -28.11 13.07
CA PHE A 360 1.27 -28.88 12.10
C PHE A 360 2.05 -27.92 11.20
N ALA A 361 2.97 -28.48 10.38
CA ALA A 361 3.90 -27.64 9.64
C ALA A 361 3.35 -27.10 8.31
N GLN A 362 2.60 -27.91 7.53
CA GLN A 362 2.19 -27.54 6.19
C GLN A 362 0.90 -26.70 6.18
N HIS A 363 1.00 -25.48 5.67
CA HIS A 363 -0.13 -24.58 5.51
C HIS A 363 -0.19 -24.02 4.09
N HIS A 364 -1.34 -23.50 3.75
CA HIS A 364 -1.51 -22.64 2.59
C HIS A 364 -2.50 -21.51 2.89
N LEU A 365 -2.32 -20.41 2.19
CA LEU A 365 -3.21 -19.28 2.20
C LEU A 365 -3.47 -18.83 0.76
N ASN A 366 -4.70 -18.46 0.46
CA ASN A 366 -5.08 -17.81 -0.79
C ASN A 366 -5.63 -16.42 -0.46
N THR A 367 -5.21 -15.43 -1.22
CA THR A 367 -5.77 -14.08 -1.16
C THR A 367 -6.22 -13.67 -2.54
N ALA A 368 -7.45 -13.26 -2.68
CA ALA A 368 -8.01 -12.74 -3.92
C ALA A 368 -8.62 -11.37 -3.68
N GLN A 369 -8.37 -10.46 -4.61
CA GLN A 369 -9.03 -9.15 -4.63
C GLN A 369 -9.28 -8.72 -6.07
N ALA A 370 -10.42 -8.05 -6.28
CA ALA A 370 -10.76 -7.46 -7.56
C ALA A 370 -11.59 -6.19 -7.34
N ASN A 371 -11.39 -5.21 -8.19
CA ASN A 371 -12.19 -3.99 -8.18
C ASN A 371 -12.49 -3.47 -9.56
N VAL A 372 -13.53 -2.66 -9.64
CA VAL A 372 -13.84 -1.79 -10.76
C VAL A 372 -13.91 -0.36 -10.26
N GLU A 373 -13.25 0.54 -10.97
CA GLU A 373 -13.25 1.97 -10.66
C GLU A 373 -13.66 2.76 -11.90
N TYR A 374 -14.58 3.71 -11.71
CA TYR A 374 -15.01 4.65 -12.73
C TYR A 374 -14.45 6.03 -12.43
N HIS A 375 -13.65 6.58 -13.35
CA HIS A 375 -13.07 7.90 -13.28
C HIS A 375 -13.90 8.87 -14.11
N LEU A 376 -14.63 9.76 -13.44
CA LEU A 376 -15.45 10.81 -14.07
C LEU A 376 -14.60 12.08 -14.23
N GLY A 377 -14.04 12.25 -15.40
CA GLY A 377 -13.07 13.30 -15.68
C GLY A 377 -11.87 13.24 -14.73
N ASP A 378 -11.36 14.42 -14.36
CA ASP A 378 -10.13 14.54 -13.55
C ASP A 378 -10.38 14.66 -12.03
N LYS A 379 -11.63 14.67 -11.59
CA LYS A 379 -11.96 15.08 -10.21
C LYS A 379 -12.66 14.03 -9.38
N TYR A 380 -13.35 13.11 -9.98
CA TYR A 380 -14.16 12.14 -9.25
C TYR A 380 -13.79 10.72 -9.63
N SER A 381 -13.79 9.82 -8.66
CA SER A 381 -13.79 8.39 -8.91
C SER A 381 -14.75 7.68 -7.97
N GLY A 382 -15.28 6.55 -8.44
CA GLY A 382 -16.11 5.66 -7.65
C GLY A 382 -15.63 4.23 -7.85
N THR A 383 -15.32 3.53 -6.75
CA THR A 383 -14.75 2.19 -6.77
C THR A 383 -15.65 1.22 -6.02
N PHE A 384 -15.81 0.04 -6.59
CA PHE A 384 -16.38 -1.11 -5.90
C PHE A 384 -15.45 -2.30 -6.03
N GLY A 385 -15.14 -2.96 -4.92
CA GLY A 385 -14.24 -4.09 -4.87
C GLY A 385 -14.72 -5.20 -3.95
N TYR A 386 -14.16 -6.38 -4.19
CA TYR A 386 -14.34 -7.58 -3.39
C TYR A 386 -12.97 -8.12 -2.98
N PHE A 387 -12.87 -8.65 -1.76
CA PHE A 387 -11.69 -9.33 -1.26
C PHE A 387 -12.06 -10.63 -0.58
N ASP A 388 -11.14 -11.59 -0.65
CA ASP A 388 -11.27 -12.92 -0.07
C ASP A 388 -9.91 -13.41 0.43
N VAL A 389 -9.88 -13.93 1.65
CA VAL A 389 -8.74 -14.63 2.23
C VAL A 389 -9.24 -16.00 2.67
N ASP A 390 -8.57 -17.08 2.26
CA ASP A 390 -8.92 -18.46 2.59
C ASP A 390 -7.67 -19.31 2.75
N GLY A 391 -7.73 -20.35 3.59
CA GLY A 391 -6.54 -21.16 3.81
C GLY A 391 -6.75 -22.35 4.74
N THR A 392 -5.63 -22.89 5.15
CA THR A 392 -5.58 -24.09 6.01
C THR A 392 -6.15 -23.79 7.40
N TYR A 393 -7.05 -24.63 7.86
CA TYR A 393 -7.55 -24.62 9.23
C TYR A 393 -6.44 -24.98 10.21
N ASP A 394 -6.21 -24.14 11.21
CA ASP A 394 -5.32 -24.43 12.34
C ASP A 394 -5.72 -23.60 13.58
N PRO A 395 -6.28 -24.23 14.63
CA PRO A 395 -6.77 -23.51 15.80
C PRO A 395 -5.65 -23.02 16.74
N VAL A 396 -4.42 -23.41 16.51
CA VAL A 396 -3.25 -22.88 17.24
C VAL A 396 -2.68 -21.66 16.52
N LEU A 397 -2.54 -21.74 15.20
CA LEU A 397 -2.07 -20.61 14.38
C LEU A 397 -3.09 -19.46 14.35
N PHE A 398 -4.37 -19.79 14.34
CA PHE A 398 -5.47 -18.82 14.41
C PHE A 398 -6.26 -19.05 15.71
N PRO A 399 -5.75 -18.54 16.86
CA PRO A 399 -6.26 -18.93 18.16
C PRO A 399 -7.58 -18.25 18.52
N PRO A 400 -8.42 -18.91 19.32
CA PRO A 400 -9.56 -18.28 19.99
C PRO A 400 -9.11 -17.38 21.17
N GLY A 401 -10.06 -16.72 21.78
CA GLY A 401 -9.85 -16.11 23.10
C GLY A 401 -9.38 -14.65 23.08
N VAL A 402 -9.34 -14.01 21.90
CA VAL A 402 -9.03 -12.58 21.77
C VAL A 402 -10.28 -11.83 21.29
N LEU A 403 -10.67 -10.78 22.01
CA LEU A 403 -11.78 -9.91 21.62
C LEU A 403 -11.47 -9.24 20.27
N VAL A 404 -12.42 -9.27 19.35
CA VAL A 404 -12.38 -8.61 18.03
C VAL A 404 -11.41 -9.25 17.04
N THR A 405 -10.19 -9.58 17.42
CA THR A 405 -9.17 -10.14 16.52
C THR A 405 -9.04 -11.66 16.61
N GLY A 406 -9.71 -12.30 17.56
CA GLY A 406 -9.68 -13.75 17.72
C GLY A 406 -10.36 -14.52 16.60
N ASN A 407 -10.15 -15.84 16.62
CA ASN A 407 -10.67 -16.77 15.64
C ASN A 407 -11.20 -18.02 16.36
N ALA A 408 -12.51 -18.10 16.59
CA ALA A 408 -13.11 -19.15 17.42
C ALA A 408 -13.04 -20.55 16.80
N ASN A 409 -12.84 -20.64 15.50
CA ASN A 409 -12.88 -21.92 14.77
C ASN A 409 -11.57 -22.28 14.05
N GLY A 410 -10.50 -21.50 14.20
CA GLY A 410 -9.21 -21.79 13.57
C GLY A 410 -9.17 -21.69 12.04
N ASN A 411 -10.18 -21.13 11.41
CA ASN A 411 -10.27 -20.99 9.97
C ASN A 411 -9.90 -19.53 9.57
N PRO A 412 -8.89 -19.28 8.72
CA PRO A 412 -8.47 -17.92 8.32
C PRO A 412 -9.48 -17.18 7.43
N LYS A 413 -10.56 -17.81 6.98
CA LYS A 413 -11.50 -17.28 6.01
C LYS A 413 -12.05 -15.90 6.40
N SER A 414 -11.78 -14.92 5.54
CA SER A 414 -12.36 -13.59 5.64
C SER A 414 -12.71 -13.07 4.25
N ASP A 415 -13.93 -12.58 4.08
CA ASP A 415 -14.38 -12.04 2.81
C ASP A 415 -15.32 -10.86 3.00
N GLY A 416 -15.30 -9.96 2.03
CA GLY A 416 -16.11 -8.76 2.08
C GLY A 416 -16.01 -7.90 0.84
N TYR A 417 -16.59 -6.73 0.94
CA TYR A 417 -16.61 -5.76 -0.15
C TYR A 417 -16.27 -4.37 0.34
N ILE A 418 -15.74 -3.55 -0.57
CA ILE A 418 -15.38 -2.17 -0.34
C ILE A 418 -16.04 -1.32 -1.40
N ALA A 419 -16.63 -0.20 -1.00
CA ALA A 419 -17.11 0.82 -1.91
C ALA A 419 -16.52 2.16 -1.48
N ASN A 420 -15.93 2.91 -2.41
CA ASN A 420 -15.48 4.25 -2.11
C ASN A 420 -15.85 5.25 -3.21
N VAL A 421 -15.89 6.52 -2.81
CA VAL A 421 -16.01 7.67 -3.71
C VAL A 421 -14.93 8.65 -3.32
N SER A 422 -14.13 9.06 -4.28
CA SER A 422 -13.09 10.06 -4.10
C SER A 422 -13.39 11.32 -4.92
N TRP A 423 -13.06 12.47 -4.36
CA TRP A 423 -13.20 13.77 -4.99
C TRP A 423 -11.95 14.62 -4.78
N TRP A 424 -11.40 15.09 -5.87
CA TRP A 424 -10.23 15.97 -5.91
C TRP A 424 -10.67 17.36 -6.40
N PRO A 425 -11.21 18.25 -5.54
CA PRO A 425 -11.62 19.61 -5.94
C PRO A 425 -10.48 20.39 -6.59
N VAL A 426 -9.28 20.22 -6.05
CA VAL A 426 -8.00 20.74 -6.57
C VAL A 426 -6.94 19.65 -6.47
N GLN A 427 -5.82 19.79 -7.16
CA GLN A 427 -4.77 18.76 -7.23
C GLN A 427 -4.13 18.43 -5.86
N ASN A 428 -4.24 19.34 -4.90
CA ASN A 428 -3.61 19.27 -3.57
C ASN A 428 -4.53 18.70 -2.48
N ILE A 429 -5.83 18.57 -2.76
CA ILE A 429 -6.83 18.16 -1.76
C ILE A 429 -7.64 17.00 -2.31
N GLY A 430 -7.59 15.87 -1.63
CA GLY A 430 -8.41 14.70 -1.88
C GLY A 430 -9.36 14.43 -0.72
N LEU A 431 -10.61 14.14 -1.02
CA LEU A 431 -11.63 13.73 -0.06
C LEU A 431 -12.15 12.36 -0.46
N THR A 432 -12.16 11.41 0.47
CA THR A 432 -12.64 10.05 0.22
C THR A 432 -13.68 9.66 1.26
N PHE A 433 -14.78 9.10 0.80
CA PHE A 433 -15.73 8.35 1.59
C PHE A 433 -15.57 6.86 1.24
N GLN A 434 -15.40 6.00 2.24
CA GLN A 434 -15.28 4.56 2.05
C GLN A 434 -16.20 3.81 3.00
N TYR A 435 -16.81 2.75 2.48
CA TYR A 435 -17.51 1.74 3.26
C TYR A 435 -16.84 0.39 3.04
N THR A 436 -16.51 -0.30 4.14
CA THR A 436 -16.04 -1.69 4.14
C THR A 436 -17.08 -2.57 4.82
N GLY A 437 -17.49 -3.64 4.14
CA GLY A 437 -18.47 -4.60 4.65
C GLY A 437 -17.92 -6.02 4.66
N TYR A 438 -18.08 -6.72 5.77
CA TYR A 438 -17.62 -8.11 5.93
C TYR A 438 -18.82 -9.07 5.89
N THR A 439 -18.71 -10.12 5.08
CA THR A 439 -19.62 -11.26 5.06
C THR A 439 -19.13 -12.39 5.96
N ARG A 440 -17.80 -12.55 6.04
CA ARG A 440 -17.08 -13.38 7.03
C ARG A 440 -15.86 -12.63 7.54
N PHE A 441 -15.51 -12.91 8.78
CA PHE A 441 -14.34 -12.32 9.41
C PHE A 441 -13.70 -13.37 10.32
N ASN A 442 -12.40 -13.63 10.16
CA ASN A 442 -11.64 -14.61 10.94
C ASN A 442 -12.42 -15.92 11.13
N GLY A 443 -12.88 -16.52 10.03
CA GLY A 443 -13.46 -17.85 9.96
C GLY A 443 -14.98 -17.96 9.99
N ALA A 444 -15.72 -16.92 10.40
CA ALA A 444 -17.19 -17.06 10.51
C ALA A 444 -17.94 -15.75 10.26
N SER A 445 -19.24 -15.87 9.94
CA SER A 445 -20.16 -14.73 9.85
C SER A 445 -20.72 -14.31 11.20
N MET A 446 -20.85 -15.25 12.15
CA MET A 446 -21.40 -15.04 13.49
C MET A 446 -20.44 -15.61 14.53
N ASN A 447 -20.31 -14.92 15.67
CA ASN A 447 -19.49 -15.36 16.80
C ASN A 447 -18.06 -15.77 16.39
N TYR A 448 -17.45 -15.01 15.47
CA TYR A 448 -16.16 -15.37 14.89
C TYR A 448 -15.01 -15.30 15.91
N ASP A 449 -15.09 -14.41 16.91
CA ASP A 449 -14.10 -14.24 17.97
C ASP A 449 -14.33 -15.14 19.20
N GLY A 450 -15.46 -15.84 19.26
CA GLY A 450 -15.86 -16.66 20.43
C GLY A 450 -16.58 -15.86 21.53
N PHE A 451 -16.72 -14.53 21.38
CA PHE A 451 -17.40 -13.64 22.33
C PHE A 451 -18.72 -13.09 21.81
N GLY A 452 -19.24 -13.67 20.74
CA GLY A 452 -20.53 -13.31 20.16
C GLY A 452 -20.48 -12.25 19.06
N ARG A 453 -19.30 -11.77 18.66
CA ARG A 453 -19.17 -10.74 17.64
C ARG A 453 -19.42 -11.31 16.23
N ALA A 454 -20.29 -10.67 15.47
CA ALA A 454 -20.56 -11.03 14.09
C ALA A 454 -19.60 -10.29 13.14
N ALA A 455 -19.28 -10.88 11.98
CA ALA A 455 -18.45 -10.26 10.95
C ALA A 455 -18.93 -8.85 10.58
N GLY A 456 -20.23 -8.70 10.32
CA GLY A 456 -20.83 -7.41 9.99
C GLY A 456 -20.78 -6.36 11.13
N ALA A 457 -20.40 -6.73 12.35
CA ALA A 457 -20.16 -5.77 13.44
C ALA A 457 -18.90 -4.91 13.15
N ASN A 458 -17.98 -5.41 12.32
CA ASN A 458 -16.77 -4.72 11.88
C ASN A 458 -16.98 -3.85 10.64
N ASN A 459 -18.19 -3.80 10.07
CA ASN A 459 -18.47 -2.91 8.94
C ASN A 459 -18.14 -1.46 9.31
N THR A 460 -17.43 -0.78 8.43
CA THR A 460 -16.81 0.49 8.75
C THR A 460 -17.19 1.56 7.74
N ILE A 461 -17.49 2.75 8.24
CA ILE A 461 -17.53 4.00 7.48
C ILE A 461 -16.23 4.74 7.77
N TYR A 462 -15.54 5.13 6.72
CA TYR A 462 -14.28 5.84 6.79
C TYR A 462 -14.33 7.09 5.92
N LEU A 463 -13.94 8.23 6.49
CA LEU A 463 -13.82 9.50 5.80
C LEU A 463 -12.36 9.93 5.86
N LEU A 464 -11.79 10.33 4.74
CA LEU A 464 -10.42 10.81 4.64
C LEU A 464 -10.40 12.19 3.99
N ALA A 465 -9.62 13.11 4.57
CA ALA A 465 -9.19 14.32 3.90
C ALA A 465 -7.66 14.31 3.79
N ARG A 466 -7.18 14.34 2.56
CA ARG A 466 -5.76 14.29 2.19
C ARG A 466 -5.29 15.61 1.63
N PHE A 467 -4.17 16.09 2.13
CA PHE A 467 -3.51 17.31 1.70
C PHE A 467 -2.10 16.99 1.21
N VAL A 468 -1.72 17.47 0.03
CA VAL A 468 -0.42 17.18 -0.60
C VAL A 468 0.24 18.49 -1.03
N PHE A 469 1.50 18.72 -0.63
CA PHE A 469 2.24 19.97 -0.86
C PHE A 469 3.62 19.75 -1.48
#